data_8ec8be9d405e1cda977b3949e7307ffa
#
_entry.id   8ec8be9d405e1cda977b3949e7307ffa
#
_cell.length_a   1.000
_cell.length_b   1.000
_cell.length_c   1.000
_cell.angle_alpha   90.00
_cell.angle_beta   90.00
_cell.angle_gamma   90.00
#
_symmetry.space_group_name_H-M   'P 1'
#
loop_
_entity.id
_entity.type
_entity.pdbx_description
1 polymer ?
#
loop_
_entity_poly.entity_id
_entity_poly.type
_entity_poly.pdbx_seq_one_letter_code
_entity_poly.pdbx_strand_id
1 'polypeptide(L)'
;MRARSLFPARRTAVLLTLAASLAASPAIAQDAPKVRLVTSMGDIVVEVYPDKAPKTVENFLQYVRDKHYDGTVFHRVIENFMIQGGGFDGKYVQKPTRPPVTHEGREALGKGLKNAVGTLAMARTNDPNSASSQFFINVKDNAFLDPTLIPPGDPVARFEFRGRVYENIPRANLLG
;
A
#
# COMPACT_ATOMS: atom_id res chain seq x y z
N MET A 1 89.15 -28.75 -3.42
CA MET A 1 88.87 -30.17 -3.85
C MET A 1 87.40 -30.46 -3.59
N ARG A 2 86.64 -30.82 -4.65
CA ARG A 2 85.32 -31.47 -4.66
C ARG A 2 84.16 -30.72 -3.98
N ALA A 3 83.09 -30.46 -4.63
CA ALA A 3 82.24 -30.90 -5.71
C ALA A 3 80.79 -31.00 -5.19
N ARG A 4 79.91 -30.26 -5.86
CA ARG A 4 78.51 -30.60 -6.25
C ARG A 4 77.50 -31.11 -5.21
N SER A 5 76.35 -30.46 -5.15
CA SER A 5 75.23 -30.93 -5.91
C SER A 5 74.07 -29.89 -5.92
N LEU A 6 73.57 -29.57 -7.13
CA LEU A 6 72.36 -28.84 -7.46
C LEU A 6 71.15 -29.77 -7.31
N PHE A 7 70.13 -29.32 -6.59
CA PHE A 7 68.74 -29.76 -6.85
C PHE A 7 67.78 -28.59 -6.65
N PRO A 8 66.94 -28.28 -7.62
CA PRO A 8 65.93 -27.23 -7.48
C PRO A 8 64.69 -27.77 -6.75
N ALA A 9 64.34 -27.12 -5.64
CA ALA A 9 63.08 -27.39 -4.96
C ALA A 9 61.92 -26.88 -5.78
N ARG A 10 61.13 -27.76 -6.34
CA ARG A 10 59.82 -27.47 -6.94
C ARG A 10 58.87 -27.05 -5.83
N ARG A 11 58.53 -25.75 -5.82
CA ARG A 11 57.43 -25.24 -4.99
C ARG A 11 56.10 -25.53 -5.72
N THR A 12 55.38 -26.51 -5.24
CA THR A 12 54.02 -26.82 -5.65
C THR A 12 53.11 -25.80 -4.99
N ALA A 13 52.63 -24.85 -5.76
CA ALA A 13 51.59 -23.91 -5.31
C ALA A 13 50.23 -24.64 -5.33
N VAL A 14 49.72 -24.94 -4.15
CA VAL A 14 48.34 -25.44 -3.98
C VAL A 14 47.40 -24.23 -4.02
N LEU A 15 46.74 -24.03 -5.16
CA LEU A 15 45.64 -23.07 -5.31
C LEU A 15 44.41 -23.64 -4.58
N LEU A 16 44.13 -23.13 -3.37
CA LEU A 16 42.85 -23.34 -2.70
C LEU A 16 41.81 -22.45 -3.39
N THR A 17 41.00 -23.00 -4.28
CA THR A 17 39.79 -22.36 -4.80
C THR A 17 38.70 -22.42 -3.71
N LEU A 18 38.49 -21.31 -3.03
CA LEU A 18 37.41 -21.13 -2.08
C LEU A 18 36.12 -20.93 -2.90
N ALA A 19 35.36 -22.01 -3.10
CA ALA A 19 34.02 -21.94 -3.69
C ALA A 19 33.06 -21.30 -2.67
N ALA A 20 32.82 -20.01 -2.81
CA ALA A 20 31.77 -19.32 -2.07
C ALA A 20 30.42 -19.76 -2.63
N SER A 21 29.81 -20.77 -2.02
CA SER A 21 28.42 -21.13 -2.26
C SER A 21 27.53 -19.99 -1.69
N LEU A 22 27.03 -19.12 -2.56
CA LEU A 22 25.92 -18.25 -2.23
C LEU A 22 24.71 -19.14 -1.92
N ALA A 23 24.44 -19.36 -0.65
CA ALA A 23 23.18 -19.91 -0.21
C ALA A 23 22.09 -18.86 -0.50
N ALA A 24 21.39 -19.02 -1.62
CA ALA A 24 20.16 -18.30 -1.88
C ALA A 24 19.16 -18.75 -0.81
N SER A 25 19.01 -17.95 0.26
CA SER A 25 17.93 -18.14 1.23
C SER A 25 16.61 -18.08 0.47
N PRO A 26 15.72 -19.07 0.57
CA PRO A 26 14.40 -18.95 0.01
C PRO A 26 13.73 -17.73 0.65
N ALA A 27 13.34 -16.76 -0.15
CA ALA A 27 12.47 -15.68 0.31
C ALA A 27 11.16 -16.36 0.73
N ILE A 28 10.97 -16.52 2.04
CA ILE A 28 9.68 -16.96 2.59
C ILE A 28 8.72 -15.82 2.24
N ALA A 29 7.79 -16.08 1.33
CA ALA A 29 6.69 -15.18 1.06
C ALA A 29 5.95 -14.97 2.39
N GLN A 30 6.10 -13.79 2.98
CA GLN A 30 5.44 -13.46 4.22
C GLN A 30 3.95 -13.34 3.90
N ASP A 31 3.12 -14.16 4.55
CA ASP A 31 1.67 -14.08 4.41
C ASP A 31 1.19 -12.65 4.65
N ALA A 32 0.31 -12.17 3.78
CA ALA A 32 -0.25 -10.84 3.93
C ALA A 32 -0.95 -10.68 5.29
N PRO A 33 -0.69 -9.60 6.03
CA PRO A 33 -1.30 -9.38 7.34
C PRO A 33 -2.83 -9.40 7.24
N LYS A 34 -3.50 -10.01 8.24
CA LYS A 34 -4.96 -10.11 8.30
C LYS A 34 -5.49 -9.41 9.55
N VAL A 35 -6.58 -8.68 9.36
CA VAL A 35 -7.33 -8.02 10.44
C VAL A 35 -8.74 -8.58 10.47
N ARG A 36 -9.20 -9.00 11.65
CA ARG A 36 -10.57 -9.45 11.85
C ARG A 36 -11.37 -8.31 12.48
N LEU A 37 -12.39 -7.85 11.78
CA LEU A 37 -13.40 -6.91 12.29
C LEU A 37 -14.54 -7.74 12.87
N VAL A 38 -14.64 -7.78 14.20
CA VAL A 38 -15.72 -8.46 14.92
C VAL A 38 -16.92 -7.52 14.96
N THR A 39 -18.02 -7.90 14.32
CA THR A 39 -19.22 -7.06 14.25
C THR A 39 -20.43 -7.77 14.87
N SER A 40 -21.49 -7.02 15.18
CA SER A 40 -22.76 -7.58 15.64
C SER A 40 -23.48 -8.49 14.62
N MET A 41 -23.04 -8.44 13.34
CA MET A 41 -23.62 -9.22 12.24
C MET A 41 -22.68 -10.36 11.77
N GLY A 42 -21.56 -10.59 12.47
CA GLY A 42 -20.55 -11.58 12.12
C GLY A 42 -19.19 -10.96 11.86
N ASP A 43 -18.19 -11.79 11.63
CA ASP A 43 -16.81 -11.39 11.43
C ASP A 43 -16.51 -11.07 9.96
N ILE A 44 -15.76 -10.00 9.74
CA ILE A 44 -15.21 -9.66 8.42
C ILE A 44 -13.69 -9.79 8.52
N VAL A 45 -13.08 -10.64 7.71
CA VAL A 45 -11.63 -10.80 7.66
C VAL A 45 -11.09 -9.98 6.50
N VAL A 46 -10.21 -9.03 6.81
CA VAL A 46 -9.54 -8.14 5.85
C VAL A 46 -8.09 -8.56 5.72
N GLU A 47 -7.65 -8.81 4.50
CA GLU A 47 -6.25 -9.01 4.16
C GLU A 47 -5.68 -7.71 3.61
N VAL A 48 -4.53 -7.26 4.10
CA VAL A 48 -3.90 -6.01 3.70
C VAL A 48 -2.56 -6.23 3.02
N TYR A 49 -2.23 -5.38 2.04
CA TYR A 49 -1.07 -5.56 1.16
C TYR A 49 -0.07 -4.42 1.33
N PRO A 50 0.85 -4.49 2.33
CA PRO A 50 1.83 -3.43 2.61
C PRO A 50 2.82 -3.21 1.46
N ASP A 51 3.06 -4.22 0.62
CA ASP A 51 3.87 -4.12 -0.59
C ASP A 51 3.23 -3.23 -1.67
N LYS A 52 1.89 -3.10 -1.65
CA LYS A 52 1.12 -2.35 -2.64
C LYS A 52 0.76 -0.93 -2.20
N ALA A 53 0.48 -0.74 -0.91
CA ALA A 53 0.11 0.56 -0.33
C ALA A 53 0.68 0.69 1.10
N PRO A 54 2.01 0.85 1.26
CA PRO A 54 2.67 0.75 2.56
C PRO A 54 2.18 1.77 3.60
N LYS A 55 2.03 3.04 3.22
CA LYS A 55 1.58 4.10 4.14
C LYS A 55 0.12 3.92 4.54
N THR A 56 -0.74 3.56 3.59
CA THR A 56 -2.15 3.32 3.81
C THR A 56 -2.36 2.13 4.75
N VAL A 57 -1.64 1.03 4.50
CA VAL A 57 -1.70 -0.16 5.35
C VAL A 57 -1.18 0.12 6.75
N GLU A 58 -0.03 0.81 6.89
CA GLU A 58 0.50 1.15 8.22
C GLU A 58 -0.45 2.07 8.99
N ASN A 59 -1.05 3.07 8.33
CA ASN A 59 -2.07 3.93 8.93
C ASN A 59 -3.27 3.11 9.45
N PHE A 60 -3.81 2.21 8.63
CA PHE A 60 -4.93 1.34 9.03
C PHE A 60 -4.56 0.43 10.20
N LEU A 61 -3.42 -0.25 10.14
CA LEU A 61 -2.95 -1.14 11.20
C LEU A 61 -2.66 -0.38 12.50
N GLN A 62 -2.20 0.87 12.41
CA GLN A 62 -1.98 1.69 13.60
C GLN A 62 -3.30 2.02 14.30
N TYR A 63 -4.38 2.36 13.56
CA TYR A 63 -5.70 2.51 14.14
C TYR A 63 -6.24 1.21 14.75
N VAL A 64 -5.92 0.05 14.18
CA VAL A 64 -6.25 -1.27 14.75
C VAL A 64 -5.53 -1.46 16.09
N ARG A 65 -4.22 -1.20 16.15
CA ARG A 65 -3.40 -1.32 17.38
C ARG A 65 -3.89 -0.39 18.48
N ASP A 66 -4.30 0.82 18.12
CA ASP A 66 -4.83 1.84 19.05
C ASP A 66 -6.27 1.53 19.48
N LYS A 67 -6.86 0.42 19.03
CA LYS A 67 -8.26 0.07 19.30
C LYS A 67 -9.26 1.16 18.89
N HIS A 68 -8.88 1.99 17.93
CA HIS A 68 -9.71 3.08 17.45
C HIS A 68 -11.05 2.58 16.90
N TYR A 69 -11.03 1.44 16.22
CA TYR A 69 -12.24 0.87 15.60
C TYR A 69 -13.19 0.21 16.60
N ASP A 70 -12.75 -0.03 17.85
CA ASP A 70 -13.61 -0.62 18.88
C ASP A 70 -14.78 0.33 19.19
N GLY A 71 -16.00 -0.20 19.13
CA GLY A 71 -17.24 0.54 19.33
C GLY A 71 -17.63 1.49 18.20
N THR A 72 -16.93 1.45 17.06
CA THR A 72 -17.36 2.19 15.86
C THR A 72 -18.48 1.46 15.13
N VAL A 73 -19.22 2.20 14.30
CA VAL A 73 -20.32 1.69 13.50
C VAL A 73 -20.12 1.90 12.00
N PHE A 74 -20.75 1.08 11.20
CA PHE A 74 -20.95 1.37 9.79
C PHE A 74 -22.05 2.43 9.67
N HIS A 75 -21.65 3.70 9.66
CA HIS A 75 -22.55 4.86 9.70
C HIS A 75 -23.16 5.23 8.35
N ARG A 76 -22.66 4.66 7.26
CA ARG A 76 -23.16 4.91 5.90
C ARG A 76 -23.19 3.61 5.14
N VAL A 77 -24.39 3.20 4.73
CA VAL A 77 -24.64 1.98 3.97
C VAL A 77 -25.43 2.36 2.72
N ILE A 78 -24.87 2.07 1.56
CA ILE A 78 -25.55 2.34 0.27
C ILE A 78 -25.57 1.03 -0.50
N GLU A 79 -26.79 0.61 -0.79
CA GLU A 79 -27.04 -0.59 -1.58
C GLU A 79 -26.38 -0.50 -2.95
N ASN A 80 -25.82 -1.60 -3.43
CA ASN A 80 -25.10 -1.67 -4.71
C ASN A 80 -23.94 -0.68 -4.86
N PHE A 81 -23.37 -0.22 -3.75
CA PHE A 81 -22.21 0.64 -3.73
C PHE A 81 -21.21 0.23 -2.66
N MET A 82 -21.41 0.61 -1.38
CA MET A 82 -20.44 0.36 -0.32
C MET A 82 -21.06 0.44 1.07
N ILE A 83 -20.34 -0.08 2.06
CA ILE A 83 -20.56 0.19 3.48
C ILE A 83 -19.35 0.94 4.03
N GLN A 84 -19.57 2.04 4.76
CA GLN A 84 -18.52 2.91 5.28
C GLN A 84 -18.57 2.98 6.81
N GLY A 85 -17.40 2.83 7.43
CA GLY A 85 -17.25 2.82 8.89
C GLY A 85 -15.92 3.40 9.36
N GLY A 86 -15.59 3.16 10.62
CA GLY A 86 -14.28 3.49 11.22
C GLY A 86 -14.11 4.92 11.69
N GLY A 87 -15.15 5.77 11.66
CA GLY A 87 -15.03 7.18 12.07
C GLY A 87 -15.96 7.62 13.18
N PHE A 88 -17.06 6.91 13.41
CA PHE A 88 -18.11 7.31 14.35
C PHE A 88 -18.43 6.18 15.34
N ASP A 89 -18.70 6.53 16.58
CA ASP A 89 -19.18 5.60 17.59
C ASP A 89 -20.69 5.30 17.44
N GLY A 90 -21.24 4.46 18.31
CA GLY A 90 -22.66 4.09 18.31
C GLY A 90 -23.63 5.23 18.63
N LYS A 91 -23.14 6.40 19.03
CA LYS A 91 -23.91 7.64 19.22
C LYS A 91 -23.72 8.62 18.06
N TYR A 92 -23.07 8.20 17.00
CA TYR A 92 -22.70 9.04 15.85
C TYR A 92 -21.77 10.21 16.22
N VAL A 93 -20.99 10.09 17.28
CA VAL A 93 -19.93 11.04 17.63
C VAL A 93 -18.67 10.65 16.88
N GLN A 94 -18.09 11.62 16.16
CA GLN A 94 -16.85 11.39 15.42
C GLN A 94 -15.68 11.19 16.40
N LYS A 95 -14.94 10.11 16.23
CA LYS A 95 -13.74 9.84 17.03
C LYS A 95 -12.55 10.69 16.55
N PRO A 96 -11.67 11.13 17.45
CA PRO A 96 -10.47 11.86 17.08
C PRO A 96 -9.60 11.08 16.11
N THR A 97 -8.99 11.76 15.15
CA THR A 97 -8.14 11.12 14.14
C THR A 97 -6.69 11.57 14.24
N ARG A 98 -5.78 10.75 13.77
CA ARG A 98 -4.39 11.11 13.48
C ARG A 98 -4.34 12.02 12.25
N PRO A 99 -3.20 12.67 11.96
CA PRO A 99 -3.00 13.35 10.70
C PRO A 99 -3.32 12.44 9.50
N PRO A 100 -3.81 13.01 8.40
CA PRO A 100 -4.18 12.22 7.23
C PRO A 100 -2.96 11.58 6.56
N VAL A 101 -3.21 10.51 5.80
CA VAL A 101 -2.18 9.75 5.08
C VAL A 101 -2.07 10.22 3.64
N THR A 102 -0.85 10.22 3.09
CA THR A 102 -0.61 10.48 1.66
C THR A 102 -1.31 9.44 0.81
N HIS A 103 -1.98 9.89 -0.25
CA HIS A 103 -2.71 9.03 -1.17
C HIS A 103 -1.78 8.13 -2.01
N GLU A 104 -2.01 6.82 -1.96
CA GLU A 104 -1.23 5.81 -2.70
C GLU A 104 -2.07 5.09 -3.77
N GLY A 105 -3.25 5.60 -4.09
CA GLY A 105 -4.20 4.90 -4.96
C GLY A 105 -3.67 4.58 -6.37
N ARG A 106 -2.86 5.46 -6.95
CA ARG A 106 -2.25 5.21 -8.28
C ARG A 106 -1.23 4.07 -8.27
N GLU A 107 -0.39 4.04 -7.24
CA GLU A 107 0.60 2.99 -7.06
C GLU A 107 -0.09 1.65 -6.78
N ALA A 108 -1.09 1.65 -5.92
CA ALA A 108 -1.91 0.50 -5.59
C ALA A 108 -2.64 -0.05 -6.84
N LEU A 109 -3.24 0.82 -7.64
CA LEU A 109 -3.88 0.44 -8.90
C LEU A 109 -2.87 -0.15 -9.90
N GLY A 110 -1.69 0.46 -10.03
CA GLY A 110 -0.60 -0.06 -10.87
C GLY A 110 -0.12 -1.45 -10.43
N LYS A 111 -0.29 -1.78 -9.15
CA LYS A 111 0.00 -3.11 -8.56
C LYS A 111 -1.24 -4.02 -8.49
N GLY A 112 -2.31 -3.67 -9.21
CA GLY A 112 -3.49 -4.50 -9.42
C GLY A 112 -4.58 -4.39 -8.35
N LEU A 113 -4.50 -3.44 -7.40
CA LEU A 113 -5.61 -3.19 -6.47
C LEU A 113 -6.65 -2.27 -7.13
N LYS A 114 -7.88 -2.73 -7.20
CA LYS A 114 -9.02 -2.02 -7.78
C LYS A 114 -10.15 -1.93 -6.76
N ASN A 115 -11.10 -1.02 -6.99
CA ASN A 115 -12.33 -0.95 -6.21
C ASN A 115 -13.34 -2.01 -6.69
N ALA A 116 -12.96 -3.27 -6.59
CA ALA A 116 -13.81 -4.42 -6.89
C ALA A 116 -14.64 -4.83 -5.66
N VAL A 117 -15.67 -5.64 -5.87
CA VAL A 117 -16.48 -6.19 -4.77
C VAL A 117 -15.60 -6.88 -3.72
N GLY A 118 -15.88 -6.62 -2.44
CA GLY A 118 -15.13 -7.18 -1.30
C GLY A 118 -13.82 -6.46 -0.97
N THR A 119 -13.41 -5.43 -1.74
CA THR A 119 -12.20 -4.66 -1.41
C THR A 119 -12.50 -3.55 -0.40
N LEU A 120 -11.49 -3.24 0.42
CA LEU A 120 -11.51 -2.15 1.40
C LEU A 120 -10.64 -1.01 0.89
N ALA A 121 -11.18 0.22 0.95
CA ALA A 121 -10.43 1.43 0.62
C ALA A 121 -10.66 2.52 1.67
N MET A 122 -9.68 3.44 1.81
CA MET A 122 -9.81 4.56 2.74
C MET A 122 -10.79 5.61 2.20
N ALA A 123 -11.73 6.03 3.05
CA ALA A 123 -12.61 7.13 2.73
C ALA A 123 -11.87 8.48 2.85
N ARG A 124 -12.11 9.38 1.91
CA ARG A 124 -11.49 10.70 1.83
C ARG A 124 -12.46 11.75 1.30
N THR A 125 -12.11 13.00 1.45
CA THR A 125 -12.79 14.14 0.78
C THR A 125 -12.31 14.28 -0.67
N ASN A 126 -12.61 15.40 -1.30
CA ASN A 126 -12.06 15.74 -2.61
C ASN A 126 -10.54 15.95 -2.60
N ASP A 127 -9.95 16.23 -1.43
CA ASP A 127 -8.49 16.24 -1.27
C ASP A 127 -7.97 14.80 -1.23
N PRO A 128 -7.13 14.40 -2.17
CA PRO A 128 -6.55 13.05 -2.20
C PRO A 128 -5.83 12.67 -0.90
N ASN A 129 -5.20 13.61 -0.23
CA ASN A 129 -4.42 13.42 0.99
C ASN A 129 -5.22 13.66 2.28
N SER A 130 -6.54 13.47 2.26
CA SER A 130 -7.41 13.71 3.44
C SER A 130 -7.86 12.44 4.16
N ALA A 131 -7.45 11.26 3.70
CA ALA A 131 -7.81 10.00 4.35
C ALA A 131 -7.18 9.88 5.73
N SER A 132 -7.96 9.44 6.73
CA SER A 132 -7.48 9.23 8.11
C SER A 132 -7.88 7.86 8.64
N SER A 133 -8.98 7.74 9.42
CA SER A 133 -9.43 6.48 10.01
C SER A 133 -10.56 5.81 9.25
N GLN A 134 -11.39 6.57 8.53
CA GLN A 134 -12.57 6.02 7.89
C GLN A 134 -12.21 5.18 6.66
N PHE A 135 -12.90 4.08 6.50
CA PHE A 135 -12.78 3.18 5.35
C PHE A 135 -14.17 2.78 4.84
N PHE A 136 -14.20 2.26 3.63
CA PHE A 136 -15.39 1.63 3.09
C PHE A 136 -15.05 0.27 2.49
N ILE A 137 -16.06 -0.60 2.46
CA ILE A 137 -15.98 -1.90 1.81
C ILE A 137 -16.90 -1.86 0.59
N ASN A 138 -16.37 -2.16 -0.57
CA ASN A 138 -17.12 -2.22 -1.80
C ASN A 138 -18.05 -3.44 -1.81
N VAL A 139 -19.36 -3.25 -1.97
CA VAL A 139 -20.34 -4.35 -2.13
C VAL A 139 -20.68 -4.60 -3.60
N LYS A 140 -20.06 -3.85 -4.50
CA LYS A 140 -20.13 -3.96 -5.95
C LYS A 140 -18.80 -3.50 -6.54
N ASP A 141 -18.55 -3.81 -7.82
CA ASP A 141 -17.43 -3.24 -8.57
C ASP A 141 -17.68 -1.75 -8.82
N ASN A 142 -16.78 -0.92 -8.30
CA ASN A 142 -16.87 0.53 -8.33
C ASN A 142 -15.67 1.13 -9.07
N ALA A 143 -15.43 0.69 -10.30
CA ALA A 143 -14.29 1.11 -11.11
C ALA A 143 -14.20 2.63 -11.31
N PHE A 144 -15.29 3.37 -11.16
CA PHE A 144 -15.31 4.84 -11.23
C PHE A 144 -14.58 5.51 -10.04
N LEU A 145 -14.29 4.76 -8.97
CA LEU A 145 -13.47 5.20 -7.83
C LEU A 145 -11.98 4.96 -8.05
N ASP A 146 -11.62 4.16 -9.05
CA ASP A 146 -10.22 3.89 -9.34
C ASP A 146 -9.55 5.18 -9.83
N PRO A 147 -8.34 5.49 -9.34
CA PRO A 147 -7.61 6.65 -9.81
C PRO A 147 -7.26 6.50 -11.29
N THR A 148 -7.38 7.59 -12.05
CA THR A 148 -6.99 7.58 -13.45
C THR A 148 -5.48 7.44 -13.58
N LEU A 149 -5.03 6.38 -14.24
CA LEU A 149 -3.62 6.24 -14.63
C LEU A 149 -3.39 7.12 -15.87
N ILE A 150 -2.78 8.29 -15.66
CA ILE A 150 -2.40 9.16 -16.77
C ILE A 150 -1.04 8.68 -17.29
N PRO A 151 -0.91 8.32 -18.56
CA PRO A 151 0.38 7.95 -19.13
C PRO A 151 1.42 9.06 -18.93
N PRO A 152 2.70 8.72 -18.74
CA PRO A 152 3.77 9.71 -18.70
C PRO A 152 3.78 10.52 -20.01
N GLY A 153 4.07 11.80 -19.94
CA GLY A 153 4.11 12.69 -21.08
C GLY A 153 4.39 14.13 -20.63
N ASP A 154 4.45 15.03 -21.61
CA ASP A 154 4.69 16.44 -21.33
C ASP A 154 3.62 17.03 -20.42
N PRO A 155 3.95 18.03 -19.59
CA PRO A 155 3.00 18.77 -18.79
C PRO A 155 1.87 19.33 -19.67
N VAL A 156 0.67 19.39 -19.12
CA VAL A 156 -0.44 20.06 -19.82
C VAL A 156 -0.19 21.55 -19.79
N ALA A 157 -0.03 22.14 -20.97
CA ALA A 157 0.38 23.55 -21.10
C ALA A 157 -0.65 24.49 -20.46
N ARG A 158 -1.94 24.23 -20.68
CA ARG A 158 -3.03 25.03 -20.12
C ARG A 158 -4.35 24.26 -20.19
N PHE A 159 -5.14 24.30 -19.11
CA PHE A 159 -6.55 23.89 -19.14
C PHE A 159 -7.34 24.67 -18.11
N GLU A 160 -8.66 24.76 -18.31
CA GLU A 160 -9.58 25.39 -17.38
C GLU A 160 -10.49 24.33 -16.75
N PHE A 161 -10.63 24.38 -15.44
CA PHE A 161 -11.51 23.49 -14.69
C PHE A 161 -12.22 24.28 -13.59
N ARG A 162 -13.55 24.26 -13.59
CA ARG A 162 -14.39 24.96 -12.62
C ARG A 162 -14.04 26.44 -12.48
N GLY A 163 -13.81 27.15 -13.60
CA GLY A 163 -13.47 28.56 -13.63
C GLY A 163 -12.04 28.90 -13.15
N ARG A 164 -11.18 27.92 -12.97
CA ARG A 164 -9.77 28.13 -12.65
C ARG A 164 -8.89 27.70 -13.82
N VAL A 165 -7.90 28.54 -14.13
CA VAL A 165 -6.90 28.26 -15.16
C VAL A 165 -5.71 27.58 -14.49
N TYR A 166 -5.24 26.50 -15.09
CA TYR A 166 -4.07 25.73 -14.68
C TYR A 166 -3.08 25.72 -15.83
N GLU A 167 -1.81 25.99 -15.53
CA GLU A 167 -0.73 26.08 -16.52
C GLU A 167 0.44 25.18 -16.11
N ASN A 168 1.08 24.52 -17.09
CA ASN A 168 2.26 23.69 -16.91
C ASN A 168 2.11 22.63 -15.79
N ILE A 169 0.92 22.06 -15.64
CA ILE A 169 0.68 21.06 -14.60
C ILE A 169 1.24 19.72 -15.04
N PRO A 170 2.13 19.10 -14.26
CA PRO A 170 2.58 17.74 -14.51
C PRO A 170 1.37 16.80 -14.64
N ARG A 171 1.36 15.94 -15.67
CA ARG A 171 0.23 15.01 -15.90
C ARG A 171 -0.10 14.17 -14.67
N ALA A 172 0.92 13.82 -13.88
CA ALA A 172 0.75 13.10 -12.62
C ALA A 172 -0.13 13.84 -11.59
N ASN A 173 -0.30 15.15 -11.70
CA ASN A 173 -1.07 15.98 -10.76
C ASN A 173 -2.48 16.33 -11.27
N LEU A 174 -2.83 15.91 -12.49
CA LEU A 174 -4.06 16.33 -13.15
C LEU A 174 -5.33 15.67 -12.63
N LEU A 175 -5.22 14.52 -11.99
CA LEU A 175 -6.39 13.83 -11.41
C LEU A 175 -5.91 13.00 -10.21
N GLY A 176 -6.30 13.40 -9.05
CA GLY A 176 -6.21 12.65 -7.81
C GLY A 176 -7.54 12.04 -7.47
#